data_e8e4ae60cf0c8e5fbdfe173b28ae529e
#
_entry.id   e8e4ae60cf0c8e5fbdfe173b28ae529e
#
_cell.length_a   1.000
_cell.length_b   1.000
_cell.length_c   1.000
_cell.angle_alpha   90.00
_cell.angle_beta   90.00
_cell.angle_gamma   90.00
#
_symmetry.space_group_name_H-M   'P 1'
#
loop_
_entity.id
_entity.type
_entity.pdbx_description
1 polymer ?
#
loop_
_entity_poly.entity_id
_entity_poly.type
_entity_poly.pdbx_seq_one_letter_code
_entity_poly.pdbx_strand_id
1 'polypeptide(L)'
;GASGSGKSTLMNMLGCLDRPTRGLYELDGVDVSKLDKNELADIRNQKLGFVFQGFNLLARTTALENVELPCLYGKRRMSSKKMRERAMHCLDIVGLSNRADHMPNQLSGGQQQRVAIARALVNEPQLLLADEPTGNLDQHTAADVMATLIDLARASGLAALIATHHLEMAARLDRVVVLDGGKLRAG
;
A
#
# COMPACT_ATOMS: atom_id res chain seq x y z
N GLY A 1 -17.51 -1.78 -5.05
CA GLY A 1 -18.40 -0.77 -5.62
C GLY A 1 -18.00 -0.38 -7.04
N ALA A 2 -18.93 0.15 -7.83
CA ALA A 2 -18.71 0.57 -9.22
C ALA A 2 -17.61 1.65 -9.35
N SER A 3 -17.10 1.86 -10.57
CA SER A 3 -16.20 2.99 -10.85
C SER A 3 -16.91 4.32 -10.52
N GLY A 4 -16.18 5.27 -9.93
CA GLY A 4 -16.76 6.55 -9.52
C GLY A 4 -17.57 6.53 -8.22
N SER A 5 -17.69 5.39 -7.52
CA SER A 5 -18.44 5.30 -6.24
C SER A 5 -17.77 5.99 -5.05
N GLY A 6 -16.55 6.55 -5.21
CA GLY A 6 -15.79 7.22 -4.16
C GLY A 6 -14.79 6.37 -3.41
N LYS A 7 -14.42 5.16 -3.92
CA LYS A 7 -13.44 4.26 -3.27
C LYS A 7 -12.10 4.95 -3.05
N SER A 8 -11.50 5.52 -4.09
CA SER A 8 -10.21 6.22 -3.99
C SER A 8 -10.28 7.44 -3.07
N THR A 9 -11.40 8.17 -3.05
CA THR A 9 -11.61 9.27 -2.10
C THR A 9 -11.61 8.75 -0.66
N LEU A 10 -12.33 7.67 -0.39
CA LEU A 10 -12.34 7.03 0.92
C LEU A 10 -10.94 6.54 1.30
N MET A 11 -10.24 5.88 0.38
CA MET A 11 -8.86 5.41 0.59
C MET A 11 -7.91 6.55 0.90
N ASN A 12 -8.04 7.69 0.22
CA ASN A 12 -7.23 8.89 0.49
C ASN A 12 -7.50 9.48 1.88
N MET A 13 -8.76 9.52 2.32
CA MET A 13 -9.12 9.96 3.68
C MET A 13 -8.56 9.00 4.73
N LEU A 14 -8.79 7.70 4.59
CA LEU A 14 -8.26 6.68 5.50
C LEU A 14 -6.73 6.66 5.51
N GLY A 15 -6.13 6.97 4.37
CA GLY A 15 -4.69 7.10 4.21
C GLY A 15 -4.09 8.41 4.71
N CYS A 16 -4.88 9.29 5.31
CA CYS A 16 -4.42 10.62 5.74
C CYS A 16 -3.78 11.46 4.60
N LEU A 17 -4.16 11.19 3.35
CA LEU A 17 -3.77 11.97 2.17
C LEU A 17 -4.73 13.15 1.95
N ASP A 18 -5.96 13.00 2.42
CA ASP A 18 -7.00 14.02 2.36
C ASP A 18 -7.74 14.10 3.70
N ARG A 19 -8.53 15.16 3.91
CA ARG A 19 -9.29 15.38 5.15
C ARG A 19 -10.79 15.26 4.89
N PRO A 20 -11.54 14.63 5.80
CA PRO A 20 -12.98 14.63 5.71
C PRO A 20 -13.54 16.07 5.89
N THR A 21 -14.52 16.45 5.10
CA THR A 21 -15.21 17.75 5.24
C THR A 21 -15.98 17.84 6.56
N ARG A 22 -16.51 16.70 7.03
CA ARG A 22 -17.26 16.57 8.28
C ARG A 22 -17.10 15.15 8.83
N GLY A 23 -17.30 15.01 10.14
CA GLY A 23 -17.24 13.73 10.83
C GLY A 23 -15.96 13.58 11.64
N LEU A 24 -15.81 12.43 12.27
CA LEU A 24 -14.66 12.05 13.08
C LEU A 24 -13.92 10.90 12.41
N TYR A 25 -12.61 11.00 12.34
CA TYR A 25 -11.75 9.89 11.94
C TYR A 25 -10.67 9.69 13.01
N GLU A 26 -10.76 8.55 13.69
CA GLU A 26 -9.78 8.12 14.67
C GLU A 26 -8.95 6.97 14.10
N LEU A 27 -7.63 7.08 14.19
CA LEU A 27 -6.69 6.03 13.88
C LEU A 27 -5.85 5.73 15.14
N ASP A 28 -5.98 4.51 15.65
CA ASP A 28 -5.26 4.08 16.85
C ASP A 28 -5.47 5.04 18.05
N GLY A 29 -6.73 5.45 18.28
CA GLY A 29 -7.14 6.36 19.34
C GLY A 29 -6.77 7.83 19.12
N VAL A 30 -6.22 8.20 17.96
CA VAL A 30 -5.86 9.58 17.64
C VAL A 30 -6.87 10.16 16.64
N ASP A 31 -7.48 11.30 16.99
CA ASP A 31 -8.33 12.07 16.09
C ASP A 31 -7.49 12.73 14.99
N VAL A 32 -7.47 12.09 13.83
CA VAL A 32 -6.64 12.49 12.69
C VAL A 32 -7.08 13.82 12.09
N SER A 33 -8.35 14.21 12.28
CA SER A 33 -8.91 15.46 11.74
C SER A 33 -8.27 16.72 12.35
N LYS A 34 -7.70 16.60 13.56
CA LYS A 34 -7.07 17.69 14.30
C LYS A 34 -5.58 17.85 14.03
N LEU A 35 -4.96 16.89 13.37
CA LEU A 35 -3.52 16.87 13.14
C LEU A 35 -3.11 17.85 12.03
N ASP A 36 -1.92 18.41 12.15
CA ASP A 36 -1.32 19.21 11.09
C ASP A 36 -0.76 18.34 9.95
N LYS A 37 -0.24 18.99 8.90
CA LYS A 37 0.30 18.29 7.72
C LYS A 37 1.52 17.41 8.04
N ASN A 38 2.35 17.85 8.98
CA ASN A 38 3.56 17.12 9.37
C ASN A 38 3.18 15.91 10.23
N GLU A 39 2.26 16.08 11.17
CA GLU A 39 1.74 15.00 11.99
C GLU A 39 1.05 13.93 11.14
N LEU A 40 0.26 14.33 10.12
CA LEU A 40 -0.33 13.41 9.16
C LEU A 40 0.73 12.68 8.34
N ALA A 41 1.82 13.36 7.95
CA ALA A 41 2.94 12.73 7.24
C ALA A 41 3.65 11.68 8.12
N ASP A 42 3.82 11.98 9.41
CA ASP A 42 4.39 11.03 10.37
C ASP A 42 3.52 9.78 10.53
N ILE A 43 2.19 9.95 10.67
CA ILE A 43 1.25 8.82 10.75
C ILE A 43 1.32 7.97 9.48
N ARG A 44 1.29 8.60 8.30
CA ARG A 44 1.44 7.88 7.03
C ARG A 44 2.73 7.06 6.98
N ASN A 45 3.83 7.67 7.38
CA ASN A 45 5.13 7.00 7.34
C ASN A 45 5.26 5.85 8.33
N GLN A 46 4.68 5.99 9.53
CA GLN A 46 4.87 5.03 10.62
C GLN A 46 3.80 3.93 10.68
N LYS A 47 2.56 4.25 10.29
CA LYS A 47 1.42 3.37 10.51
C LYS A 47 0.77 2.84 9.24
N LEU A 48 0.98 3.48 8.09
CA LEU A 48 0.27 3.17 6.87
C LEU A 48 1.23 2.74 5.75
N GLY A 49 0.90 1.66 5.07
CA GLY A 49 1.52 1.26 3.82
C GLY A 49 0.57 1.53 2.65
N PHE A 50 1.08 1.97 1.51
CA PHE A 50 0.27 2.28 0.34
C PHE A 50 0.70 1.48 -0.88
N VAL A 51 -0.28 0.88 -1.54
CA VAL A 51 -0.14 0.23 -2.84
C VAL A 51 -1.16 0.83 -3.81
N PHE A 52 -0.69 1.41 -4.90
CA PHE A 52 -1.52 2.10 -5.89
C PHE A 52 -1.58 1.31 -7.21
N GLN A 53 -2.60 1.54 -8.00
CA GLN A 53 -2.78 0.99 -9.33
C GLN A 53 -1.61 1.34 -10.26
N GLY A 54 -1.08 2.54 -10.19
CA GLY A 54 -0.03 3.07 -11.05
C GLY A 54 1.40 2.75 -10.59
N PHE A 55 1.60 1.79 -9.66
CA PHE A 55 2.90 1.43 -9.04
C PHE A 55 3.58 2.61 -8.32
N ASN A 56 3.59 3.80 -8.91
CA ASN A 56 4.17 5.04 -8.37
C ASN A 56 5.65 4.88 -7.95
N LEU A 57 6.42 4.14 -8.75
CA LEU A 57 7.86 4.00 -8.57
C LEU A 57 8.59 5.19 -9.18
N LEU A 58 9.69 5.58 -8.55
CA LEU A 58 10.60 6.58 -9.11
C LEU A 58 11.38 5.95 -10.27
N ALA A 59 11.19 6.48 -11.49
CA ALA A 59 11.66 5.87 -12.73
C ALA A 59 13.19 5.80 -12.86
N ARG A 60 13.92 6.67 -12.15
CA ARG A 60 15.39 6.80 -12.24
C ARG A 60 16.12 6.23 -11.03
N THR A 61 15.44 5.43 -10.22
CA THR A 61 15.98 4.76 -9.04
C THR A 61 15.75 3.26 -9.16
N THR A 62 16.61 2.47 -8.54
CA THR A 62 16.52 1.01 -8.52
C THR A 62 15.32 0.52 -7.71
N ALA A 63 14.98 -0.75 -7.82
CA ALA A 63 13.97 -1.38 -6.99
C ALA A 63 14.30 -1.22 -5.49
N LEU A 64 15.56 -1.45 -5.12
CA LEU A 64 16.03 -1.29 -3.75
C LEU A 64 15.87 0.15 -3.25
N GLU A 65 16.33 1.14 -4.00
CA GLU A 65 16.20 2.55 -3.65
C GLU A 65 14.73 2.99 -3.53
N ASN A 66 13.84 2.49 -4.40
CA ASN A 66 12.41 2.70 -4.28
C ASN A 66 11.84 2.16 -2.95
N VAL A 67 12.31 0.99 -2.51
CA VAL A 67 11.88 0.40 -1.24
C VAL A 67 12.48 1.11 -0.04
N GLU A 68 13.72 1.62 -0.13
CA GLU A 68 14.37 2.41 0.91
C GLU A 68 13.69 3.77 1.16
N LEU A 69 13.00 4.32 0.17
CA LEU A 69 12.49 5.67 0.17
C LEU A 69 11.67 6.07 1.41
N PRO A 70 10.70 5.26 1.90
CA PRO A 70 9.94 5.60 3.10
C PRO A 70 10.80 5.70 4.37
N CYS A 71 11.92 5.00 4.43
CA CYS A 71 12.82 5.04 5.59
C CYS A 71 13.55 6.38 5.72
N LEU A 72 13.66 7.15 4.62
CA LEU A 72 14.33 8.45 4.61
C LEU A 72 13.51 9.54 5.30
N TYR A 73 12.18 9.39 5.33
CA TYR A 73 11.23 10.40 5.84
C TYR A 73 10.78 10.15 7.28
N GLY A 74 11.22 9.06 7.89
CA GLY A 74 10.83 8.71 9.25
C GLY A 74 11.52 9.58 10.31
N LYS A 75 10.82 9.88 11.43
CA LYS A 75 11.41 10.55 12.60
C LYS A 75 12.57 9.75 13.22
N ARG A 76 12.53 8.43 13.13
CA ARG A 76 13.63 7.54 13.56
C ARG A 76 14.68 7.47 12.47
N ARG A 77 15.77 8.18 12.67
CA ARG A 77 16.94 8.06 11.79
C ARG A 77 17.48 6.63 11.87
N MET A 78 17.46 5.96 10.73
CA MET A 78 18.03 4.62 10.56
C MET A 78 19.41 4.75 9.90
N SER A 79 20.38 3.93 10.27
CA SER A 79 21.65 3.89 9.54
C SER A 79 21.41 3.37 8.11
N SER A 80 22.21 3.84 7.15
CA SER A 80 22.11 3.40 5.75
C SER A 80 22.21 1.87 5.62
N LYS A 81 23.06 1.24 6.42
CA LYS A 81 23.21 -0.22 6.46
C LYS A 81 21.90 -0.90 6.87
N LYS A 82 21.28 -0.47 7.97
CA LYS A 82 20.02 -1.04 8.47
C LYS A 82 18.85 -0.81 7.51
N MET A 83 18.81 0.36 6.88
CA MET A 83 17.80 0.70 5.86
C MET A 83 17.90 -0.26 4.67
N ARG A 84 19.12 -0.46 4.15
CA ARG A 84 19.38 -1.36 3.04
C ARG A 84 19.04 -2.83 3.38
N GLU A 85 19.44 -3.31 4.55
CA GLU A 85 19.10 -4.66 5.03
C GLU A 85 17.59 -4.88 5.09
N ARG A 86 16.85 -3.90 5.59
CA ARG A 86 15.39 -3.93 5.70
C ARG A 86 14.72 -3.92 4.34
N ALA A 87 15.17 -3.05 3.43
CA ALA A 87 14.65 -2.98 2.07
C ALA A 87 14.94 -4.26 1.28
N MET A 88 16.14 -4.84 1.42
CA MET A 88 16.48 -6.14 0.82
C MET A 88 15.59 -7.26 1.36
N HIS A 89 15.32 -7.29 2.66
CA HIS A 89 14.40 -8.26 3.25
C HIS A 89 12.98 -8.12 2.67
N CYS A 90 12.48 -6.89 2.49
CA CYS A 90 11.18 -6.67 1.85
C CYS A 90 11.16 -7.12 0.38
N LEU A 91 12.25 -6.92 -0.36
CA LEU A 91 12.38 -7.44 -1.73
C LEU A 91 12.45 -8.97 -1.76
N ASP A 92 13.08 -9.58 -0.78
CA ASP A 92 13.15 -11.04 -0.65
C ASP A 92 11.75 -11.65 -0.43
N ILE A 93 10.99 -11.07 0.48
CA ILE A 93 9.61 -11.49 0.78
C ILE A 93 8.71 -11.49 -0.47
N VAL A 94 8.91 -10.54 -1.40
CA VAL A 94 8.14 -10.48 -2.66
C VAL A 94 8.82 -11.22 -3.82
N GLY A 95 9.92 -11.95 -3.56
CA GLY A 95 10.64 -12.76 -4.55
C GLY A 95 11.44 -11.95 -5.58
N LEU A 96 11.97 -10.77 -5.18
CA LEU A 96 12.69 -9.86 -6.07
C LEU A 96 14.10 -9.51 -5.59
N SER A 97 14.71 -10.30 -4.71
CA SER A 97 16.09 -10.07 -4.23
C SER A 97 17.09 -9.95 -5.40
N ASN A 98 16.93 -10.79 -6.42
CA ASN A 98 17.78 -10.80 -7.61
C ASN A 98 17.49 -9.65 -8.60
N ARG A 99 16.54 -8.78 -8.30
CA ARG A 99 16.13 -7.62 -9.10
C ARG A 99 16.36 -6.29 -8.36
N ALA A 100 17.04 -6.33 -7.22
CA ALA A 100 17.27 -5.16 -6.36
C ALA A 100 17.88 -3.96 -7.11
N ASP A 101 18.80 -4.21 -8.02
CA ASP A 101 19.53 -3.19 -8.78
C ASP A 101 18.85 -2.82 -10.13
N HIS A 102 17.68 -3.39 -10.43
CA HIS A 102 16.93 -3.08 -11.66
C HIS A 102 16.12 -1.80 -11.50
N MET A 103 16.09 -0.98 -12.54
CA MET A 103 15.20 0.19 -12.64
C MET A 103 13.78 -0.24 -13.06
N PRO A 104 12.73 0.55 -12.78
CA PRO A 104 11.36 0.21 -13.14
C PRO A 104 11.15 -0.19 -14.61
N ASN A 105 11.81 0.48 -15.54
CA ASN A 105 11.73 0.15 -16.96
C ASN A 105 12.36 -1.21 -17.36
N GLN A 106 13.09 -1.84 -16.45
CA GLN A 106 13.69 -3.17 -16.61
C GLN A 106 12.86 -4.27 -15.94
N LEU A 107 11.73 -3.90 -15.33
CA LEU A 107 10.83 -4.78 -14.58
C LEU A 107 9.50 -4.93 -15.31
N SER A 108 8.93 -6.14 -15.29
CA SER A 108 7.54 -6.35 -15.74
C SER A 108 6.54 -5.60 -14.84
N GLY A 109 5.32 -5.36 -15.30
CA GLY A 109 4.28 -4.70 -14.50
C GLY A 109 4.03 -5.39 -13.15
N GLY A 110 3.96 -6.72 -13.14
CA GLY A 110 3.83 -7.50 -11.90
C GLY A 110 5.03 -7.37 -10.98
N GLN A 111 6.25 -7.30 -11.52
CA GLN A 111 7.46 -7.05 -10.72
C GLN A 111 7.45 -5.63 -10.15
N GLN A 112 7.06 -4.62 -10.94
CA GLN A 112 6.92 -3.25 -10.45
C GLN A 112 5.91 -3.16 -9.30
N GLN A 113 4.78 -3.86 -9.41
CA GLN A 113 3.78 -3.89 -8.35
C GLN A 113 4.30 -4.60 -7.09
N ARG A 114 5.06 -5.67 -7.23
CA ARG A 114 5.72 -6.32 -6.08
C ARG A 114 6.75 -5.41 -5.42
N VAL A 115 7.50 -4.60 -6.17
CA VAL A 115 8.37 -3.54 -5.59
C VAL A 115 7.54 -2.51 -4.83
N ALA A 116 6.39 -2.08 -5.35
CA ALA A 116 5.49 -1.17 -4.65
C ALA A 116 4.93 -1.78 -3.35
N ILE A 117 4.63 -3.08 -3.34
CA ILE A 117 4.23 -3.82 -2.14
C ILE A 117 5.39 -3.85 -1.13
N ALA A 118 6.59 -4.21 -1.55
CA ALA A 118 7.79 -4.22 -0.69
C ALA A 118 8.04 -2.83 -0.07
N ARG A 119 7.90 -1.77 -0.86
CA ARG A 119 7.99 -0.38 -0.39
C ARG A 119 6.94 -0.04 0.67
N ALA A 120 5.72 -0.52 0.49
CA ALA A 120 4.64 -0.29 1.45
C ALA A 120 4.89 -0.98 2.80
N LEU A 121 5.64 -2.08 2.82
CA LEU A 121 5.92 -2.89 4.00
C LEU A 121 7.18 -2.47 4.76
N VAL A 122 8.08 -1.70 4.15
CA VAL A 122 9.43 -1.44 4.69
C VAL A 122 9.46 -0.77 6.06
N ASN A 123 8.45 0.02 6.40
CA ASN A 123 8.30 0.66 7.72
C ASN A 123 7.45 -0.15 8.71
N GLU A 124 7.10 -1.42 8.39
CA GLU A 124 6.27 -2.29 9.23
C GLU A 124 4.95 -1.62 9.60
N PRO A 125 4.11 -1.26 8.61
CA PRO A 125 2.87 -0.55 8.87
C PRO A 125 1.89 -1.39 9.69
N GLN A 126 0.92 -0.74 10.33
CA GLN A 126 -0.19 -1.39 11.01
C GLN A 126 -1.37 -1.67 10.06
N LEU A 127 -1.50 -0.84 9.01
CA LEU A 127 -2.55 -0.95 8.01
C LEU A 127 -1.98 -0.78 6.60
N LEU A 128 -2.28 -1.71 5.72
CA LEU A 128 -1.99 -1.63 4.30
C LEU A 128 -3.24 -1.15 3.55
N LEU A 129 -3.09 -0.08 2.80
CA LEU A 129 -4.11 0.49 1.94
C LEU A 129 -3.75 0.21 0.48
N ALA A 130 -4.56 -0.58 -0.22
CA ALA A 130 -4.34 -0.92 -1.62
C ALA A 130 -5.50 -0.42 -2.47
N ASP A 131 -5.25 0.55 -3.33
CA ASP A 131 -6.25 1.11 -4.25
C ASP A 131 -6.06 0.54 -5.66
N GLU A 132 -6.96 -0.36 -6.07
CA GLU A 132 -6.94 -1.08 -7.34
C GLU A 132 -5.55 -1.68 -7.66
N PRO A 133 -4.93 -2.45 -6.74
CA PRO A 133 -3.51 -2.82 -6.81
C PRO A 133 -3.15 -3.67 -8.03
N THR A 134 -4.12 -4.16 -8.78
CA THR A 134 -3.94 -5.02 -9.96
C THR A 134 -4.59 -4.47 -11.23
N GLY A 135 -5.12 -3.25 -11.17
CA GLY A 135 -5.92 -2.69 -12.26
C GLY A 135 -5.14 -2.45 -13.58
N ASN A 136 -3.81 -2.39 -13.53
CA ASN A 136 -2.94 -2.20 -14.70
C ASN A 136 -2.23 -3.51 -15.14
N LEU A 137 -2.65 -4.66 -14.62
CA LEU A 137 -2.03 -5.94 -14.89
C LEU A 137 -2.98 -6.84 -15.71
N ASP A 138 -2.40 -7.76 -16.49
CA ASP A 138 -3.17 -8.84 -17.08
C ASP A 138 -3.73 -9.78 -16.00
N GLN A 139 -4.76 -10.55 -16.35
CA GLN A 139 -5.51 -11.36 -15.40
C GLN A 139 -4.65 -12.37 -14.61
N HIS A 140 -3.68 -13.01 -15.28
CA HIS A 140 -2.81 -14.00 -14.63
C HIS A 140 -1.87 -13.32 -13.64
N THR A 141 -1.16 -12.29 -14.07
CA THR A 141 -0.26 -11.48 -13.23
C THR A 141 -1.01 -10.83 -12.07
N ALA A 142 -2.24 -10.35 -12.32
CA ALA A 142 -3.11 -9.78 -11.29
C ALA A 142 -3.44 -10.78 -10.18
N ALA A 143 -3.76 -12.03 -10.56
CA ALA A 143 -4.04 -13.10 -9.58
C ALA A 143 -2.81 -13.40 -8.70
N ASP A 144 -1.63 -13.48 -9.29
CA ASP A 144 -0.36 -13.76 -8.59
C ASP A 144 0.02 -12.63 -7.62
N VAL A 145 -0.10 -11.37 -8.06
CA VAL A 145 0.20 -10.21 -7.23
C VAL A 145 -0.79 -10.09 -6.08
N MET A 146 -2.08 -10.33 -6.33
CA MET A 146 -3.09 -10.32 -5.28
C MET A 146 -2.88 -11.45 -4.27
N ALA A 147 -2.53 -12.65 -4.72
CA ALA A 147 -2.18 -13.77 -3.83
C ALA A 147 -1.00 -13.38 -2.94
N THR A 148 0.08 -12.85 -3.52
CA THR A 148 1.25 -12.37 -2.78
C THR A 148 0.85 -11.37 -1.70
N LEU A 149 0.01 -10.39 -2.03
CA LEU A 149 -0.43 -9.36 -1.08
C LEU A 149 -1.26 -9.93 0.07
N ILE A 150 -2.20 -10.83 -0.22
CA ILE A 150 -3.05 -11.48 0.79
C ILE A 150 -2.21 -12.37 1.71
N ASP A 151 -1.33 -13.18 1.14
CA ASP A 151 -0.48 -14.11 1.90
C ASP A 151 0.47 -13.35 2.82
N LEU A 152 1.05 -12.24 2.35
CA LEU A 152 1.90 -11.37 3.15
C LEU A 152 1.13 -10.71 4.30
N ALA A 153 -0.06 -10.19 4.03
CA ALA A 153 -0.89 -9.58 5.07
C ALA A 153 -1.23 -10.61 6.17
N ARG A 154 -1.61 -11.84 5.78
CA ARG A 154 -1.92 -12.91 6.73
C ARG A 154 -0.70 -13.40 7.51
N ALA A 155 0.43 -13.61 6.84
CA ALA A 155 1.66 -14.10 7.48
C ALA A 155 2.22 -13.11 8.51
N SER A 156 2.07 -11.80 8.27
CA SER A 156 2.54 -10.74 9.17
C SER A 156 1.47 -10.25 10.17
N GLY A 157 0.25 -10.78 10.12
CA GLY A 157 -0.87 -10.27 10.94
C GLY A 157 -1.24 -8.82 10.62
N LEU A 158 -0.90 -8.34 9.43
CA LEU A 158 -1.13 -7.00 8.96
C LEU A 158 -2.58 -6.80 8.51
N ALA A 159 -3.26 -5.80 9.05
CA ALA A 159 -4.56 -5.42 8.53
C ALA A 159 -4.42 -4.85 7.11
N ALA A 160 -5.25 -5.29 6.17
CA ALA A 160 -5.23 -4.81 4.79
C ALA A 160 -6.63 -4.38 4.34
N LEU A 161 -6.75 -3.17 3.80
CA LEU A 161 -7.94 -2.67 3.15
C LEU A 161 -7.67 -2.53 1.64
N ILE A 162 -8.39 -3.30 0.85
CA ILE A 162 -8.21 -3.37 -0.60
C ILE A 162 -9.45 -2.81 -1.28
N ALA A 163 -9.31 -1.71 -2.00
CA ALA A 163 -10.33 -1.21 -2.90
C ALA A 163 -10.17 -1.90 -4.25
N THR A 164 -11.22 -2.56 -4.71
CA THR A 164 -11.24 -3.22 -6.01
C THR A 164 -12.66 -3.25 -6.59
N HIS A 165 -12.75 -3.34 -7.91
CA HIS A 165 -14.00 -3.63 -8.61
C HIS A 165 -14.08 -5.10 -9.09
N HIS A 166 -13.03 -5.90 -8.89
CA HIS A 166 -12.97 -7.33 -9.25
C HIS A 166 -13.61 -8.18 -8.15
N LEU A 167 -14.83 -8.67 -8.39
CA LEU A 167 -15.62 -9.44 -7.40
C LEU A 167 -14.95 -10.77 -7.05
N GLU A 168 -14.35 -11.46 -8.00
CA GLU A 168 -13.63 -12.73 -7.76
C GLU A 168 -12.44 -12.56 -6.80
N MET A 169 -11.73 -11.45 -6.92
CA MET A 169 -10.64 -11.13 -6.00
C MET A 169 -11.17 -10.73 -4.62
N ALA A 170 -12.26 -9.96 -4.57
CA ALA A 170 -12.90 -9.58 -3.33
C ALA A 170 -13.39 -10.79 -2.52
N ALA A 171 -13.89 -11.83 -3.19
CA ALA A 171 -14.36 -13.07 -2.55
C ALA A 171 -13.24 -13.87 -1.82
N ARG A 172 -11.96 -13.58 -2.09
CA ARG A 172 -10.81 -14.20 -1.42
C ARG A 172 -10.43 -13.51 -0.10
N LEU A 173 -11.05 -12.37 0.19
CA LEU A 173 -10.79 -11.57 1.39
C LEU A 173 -11.70 -12.01 2.55
N ASP A 174 -11.24 -11.76 3.77
CA ASP A 174 -11.96 -12.21 4.99
C ASP A 174 -13.29 -11.45 5.17
N ARG A 175 -13.41 -10.24 4.66
CA ARG A 175 -14.62 -9.42 4.71
C ARG A 175 -14.73 -8.54 3.47
N VAL A 176 -15.94 -8.44 2.95
CA VAL A 176 -16.27 -7.55 1.83
C VAL A 176 -17.23 -6.46 2.30
N VAL A 177 -16.96 -5.23 1.87
CA VAL A 177 -17.84 -4.07 2.08
C VAL A 177 -18.08 -3.41 0.74
N VAL A 178 -19.33 -3.09 0.45
CA VAL A 178 -19.72 -2.42 -0.80
C VAL A 178 -19.91 -0.94 -0.55
N LEU A 179 -19.17 -0.11 -1.30
CA LEU A 179 -19.40 1.33 -1.34
C LEU A 179 -20.38 1.64 -2.49
N ASP A 180 -21.54 2.15 -2.14
CA ASP A 180 -22.60 2.51 -3.07
C ASP A 180 -23.26 3.84 -2.69
N GLY A 181 -23.34 4.80 -3.62
CA GLY A 181 -23.92 6.12 -3.37
C GLY A 181 -23.30 6.84 -2.16
N GLY A 182 -22.00 6.66 -1.90
CA GLY A 182 -21.29 7.25 -0.75
C GLY A 182 -21.58 6.57 0.60
N LYS A 183 -22.26 5.42 0.61
CA LYS A 183 -22.56 4.65 1.82
C LYS A 183 -21.90 3.28 1.79
N LEU A 184 -21.37 2.84 2.94
CA LEU A 184 -20.85 1.51 3.12
C LEU A 184 -21.97 0.55 3.52
N ARG A 185 -22.03 -0.62 2.86
CA ARG A 185 -22.95 -1.72 3.16
C ARG A 185 -22.15 -3.01 3.32
N ALA A 186 -22.63 -3.94 4.13
CA ALA A 186 -22.08 -5.29 4.14
C ALA A 186 -22.29 -5.92 2.76
N GLY A 187 -21.25 -6.55 2.23
CA GLY A 187 -21.30 -7.29 0.98
C GLY A 187 -21.68 -8.75 1.17
#